data_e1c55481c415a10759bf6a924e7109ef
#
_entry.id   e1c55481c415a10759bf6a924e7109ef
#
_cell.length_a   1.000
_cell.length_b   1.000
_cell.length_c   1.000
_cell.angle_alpha   90.00
_cell.angle_beta   90.00
_cell.angle_gamma   90.00
#
_symmetry.space_group_name_H-M   'P 1'
#
loop_
_entity.id
_entity.type
_entity.pdbx_description
1 polymer ?
#
loop_
_entity_poly.entity_id
_entity_poly.type
_entity_poly.pdbx_seq_one_letter_code
_entity_poly.pdbx_strand_id
1 'polypeptide(L)' 'MKKFVALFEGWNDKHDHECMCYVVDVNDDFESILSVEEQAERMARNEYPHLTKFETLYIKELIKR' A
#
# COMPACT_ATOMS: atom_id res chain seq x y z
N MET A 1 -13.35 -5.49 -12.32
CA MET A 1 -12.53 -4.71 -11.37
C MET A 1 -11.76 -5.65 -10.48
N LYS A 2 -10.48 -5.39 -10.29
CA LYS A 2 -9.62 -6.20 -9.44
C LYS A 2 -9.34 -5.49 -8.14
N LYS A 3 -9.23 -6.26 -7.08
CA LYS A 3 -8.86 -5.73 -5.76
C LYS A 3 -7.52 -6.31 -5.35
N PHE A 4 -6.66 -5.44 -4.83
CA PHE A 4 -5.36 -5.84 -4.31
C PHE A 4 -5.25 -5.42 -2.86
N VAL A 5 -4.57 -6.24 -2.07
CA VAL A 5 -4.17 -5.84 -0.73
C VAL A 5 -2.69 -5.52 -0.75
N ALA A 6 -2.33 -4.40 -0.14
CA ALA A 6 -0.94 -3.96 -0.03
C ALA A 6 -0.61 -3.75 1.44
N LEU A 7 0.45 -4.41 1.89
CA LEU A 7 0.92 -4.31 3.26
C LEU A 7 2.24 -3.57 3.27
N PHE A 8 2.31 -2.52 4.08
CA PHE A 8 3.50 -1.70 4.22
C PHE A 8 3.96 -1.64 5.66
N GLU A 9 5.23 -1.31 5.83
CA GLU A 9 5.71 -0.79 7.10
C GLU A 9 6.33 0.57 6.85
N GLY A 10 6.14 1.46 7.81
CA GLY A 10 6.68 2.81 7.73
C GLY A 10 7.38 3.19 9.02
N TRP A 11 8.37 4.09 8.91
CA TRP A 11 9.14 4.56 10.07
C TRP A 11 9.68 5.97 9.81
N ASN A 12 10.25 6.54 10.85
CA ASN A 12 10.91 7.84 10.76
C ASN A 12 12.15 7.85 11.65
N ASP A 13 12.85 8.99 11.66
CA ASP A 13 14.06 9.15 12.44
C ASP A 13 13.82 9.23 13.94
N LYS A 14 12.56 9.37 14.36
CA LYS A 14 12.17 9.45 15.77
C LYS A 14 11.80 8.09 16.36
N HIS A 15 12.10 7.02 15.65
CA HIS A 15 11.80 5.64 16.04
C HIS A 15 10.32 5.26 16.04
N ASP A 16 9.46 6.08 15.45
CA ASP A 16 8.09 5.69 15.22
C ASP A 16 8.06 4.61 14.13
N HIS A 17 7.26 3.59 14.34
CA HIS A 17 7.14 2.48 13.41
C HIS A 17 5.71 1.98 13.39
N GLU A 18 5.15 1.85 12.20
CA GLU A 18 3.78 1.38 12.02
C GLU A 18 3.72 0.38 10.88
N CYS A 19 2.81 -0.56 10.99
CA CYS A 19 2.43 -1.43 9.89
C CYS A 19 1.03 -1.04 9.44
N MET A 20 0.80 -1.02 8.14
CA MET A 20 -0.50 -0.64 7.59
C MET A 20 -0.83 -1.50 6.39
N CYS A 21 -2.13 -1.64 6.15
CA CYS A 21 -2.65 -2.46 5.08
C CYS A 21 -3.76 -1.70 4.36
N TYR A 22 -3.73 -1.75 3.03
CA TYR A 22 -4.73 -1.06 2.22
C TYR A 22 -5.26 -1.99 1.14
N VAL A 23 -6.53 -1.79 0.82
CA VAL A 23 -7.15 -2.46 -0.33
C VAL A 23 -7.27 -1.43 -1.44
N VAL A 24 -6.74 -1.77 -2.61
CA VAL A 24 -6.75 -0.90 -3.78
C VAL A 24 -7.56 -1.56 -4.89
N ASP A 25 -8.52 -0.82 -5.43
CA ASP A 25 -9.30 -1.26 -6.58
C ASP A 25 -8.66 -0.74 -7.85
N VAL A 26 -8.48 -1.62 -8.83
CA VAL A 26 -7.96 -1.23 -10.14
C VAL A 26 -8.88 -1.74 -11.24
N ASN A 27 -8.90 -1.04 -12.36
CA ASN A 27 -9.64 -1.48 -13.54
C ASN A 27 -8.99 -2.71 -14.15
N ASP A 28 -9.78 -3.54 -14.79
CA ASP A 28 -9.30 -4.76 -15.43
C ASP A 28 -8.22 -4.48 -16.49
N ASP A 29 -8.25 -3.29 -17.09
CA ASP A 29 -7.27 -2.88 -18.09
C ASP A 29 -5.95 -2.45 -17.46
N PHE A 30 -5.90 -2.36 -16.17
CA PHE A 30 -4.76 -1.83 -15.45
C PHE A 30 -4.08 -2.95 -14.70
N GLU A 31 -2.95 -3.41 -15.21
CA GLU A 31 -2.31 -4.61 -14.68
C GLU A 31 -0.98 -4.36 -13.97
N SER A 32 -0.64 -3.10 -13.73
CA SER A 32 0.63 -2.78 -13.12
C SER A 32 0.59 -2.89 -11.60
N ILE A 33 1.38 -3.80 -11.06
CA ILE A 33 1.57 -3.92 -9.62
C ILE A 33 2.19 -2.63 -9.04
N LEU A 34 3.06 -1.98 -9.83
CA LEU A 34 3.66 -0.71 -9.44
C LEU A 34 2.61 0.35 -9.18
N SER A 35 1.55 0.36 -9.98
CA SER A 35 0.49 1.33 -9.79
C SER A 35 -0.32 1.08 -8.53
N VAL A 36 -0.53 -0.20 -8.19
CA VAL A 36 -1.16 -0.57 -6.92
C VAL A 36 -0.29 -0.09 -5.76
N GLU A 37 1.00 -0.33 -5.85
CA GLU A 37 1.97 0.08 -4.83
C GLU A 37 1.96 1.60 -4.65
N GLU A 38 2.00 2.35 -5.74
CA GLU A 38 1.99 3.81 -5.69
C GLU A 38 0.73 4.36 -5.05
N GLN A 39 -0.42 3.83 -5.42
CA GLN A 39 -1.69 4.24 -4.86
C GLN A 39 -1.76 3.96 -3.36
N ALA A 40 -1.36 2.77 -2.97
CA ALA A 40 -1.39 2.36 -1.57
C ALA A 40 -0.39 3.17 -0.75
N GLU A 41 0.80 3.44 -1.29
CA GLU A 41 1.80 4.26 -0.60
C GLU A 41 1.28 5.68 -0.41
N ARG A 42 0.60 6.23 -1.40
CA ARG A 42 -0.01 7.56 -1.28
C ARG A 42 -1.04 7.59 -0.16
N MET A 43 -1.83 6.55 -0.03
CA MET A 43 -2.79 6.42 1.07
C MET A 43 -2.08 6.36 2.41
N ALA A 44 -0.99 5.61 2.48
CA ALA A 44 -0.20 5.49 3.69
C ALA A 44 0.41 6.83 4.10
N ARG A 45 0.96 7.58 3.14
CA ARG A 45 1.54 8.88 3.42
C ARG A 45 0.51 9.89 3.90
N ASN A 46 -0.72 9.83 3.40
CA ASN A 46 -1.80 10.67 3.86
C ASN A 46 -2.24 10.34 5.28
N GLU A 47 -2.29 9.06 5.59
CA GLU A 47 -2.77 8.59 6.89
C GLU A 47 -1.72 8.72 7.98
N TYR A 48 -0.45 8.56 7.60
CA TYR A 48 0.68 8.61 8.53
C TYR A 48 1.70 9.66 8.09
N PRO A 49 1.33 10.95 8.14
CA PRO A 49 2.21 12.01 7.62
C PRO A 49 3.50 12.19 8.43
N HIS A 50 3.55 11.65 9.63
CA HIS A 50 4.74 11.72 10.48
C HIS A 50 5.79 10.66 10.11
N LEU A 51 5.42 9.66 9.32
CA LEU A 51 6.38 8.65 8.84
C LEU A 51 7.01 9.13 7.54
N THR A 52 8.32 8.95 7.42
CA THR A 52 9.08 9.45 6.29
C THR A 52 9.54 8.37 5.33
N LYS A 53 9.59 7.13 5.78
CA LYS A 53 10.02 6.00 4.97
C LYS A 53 8.98 4.91 5.00
N PHE A 54 8.73 4.34 3.83
CA PHE A 54 7.77 3.24 3.70
C PHE A 54 8.40 2.13 2.88
N GLU A 55 8.12 0.90 3.28
CA GLU A 55 8.58 -0.27 2.55
C GLU A 55 7.40 -1.19 2.29
N THR A 56 7.29 -1.66 1.07
CA THR A 56 6.28 -2.63 0.69
C THR A 56 6.69 -4.00 1.20
N LEU A 57 5.87 -4.57 2.05
CA LEU A 57 6.10 -5.92 2.56
C LEU A 57 5.47 -6.97 1.67
N TYR A 58 4.32 -6.62 1.07
CA TYR A 58 3.53 -7.63 0.41
C TYR A 58 2.41 -6.98 -0.40
N ILE A 59 2.20 -7.48 -1.61
CA ILE A 59 1.07 -7.10 -2.45
C ILE A 59 0.47 -8.37 -3.03
N LYS A 60 -0.83 -8.51 -2.91
CA LYS A 60 -1.52 -9.69 -3.42
C LYS A 60 -2.87 -9.32 -4.00
N GLU A 61 -3.23 -9.94 -5.09
CA GLU A 61 -4.57 -9.82 -5.64
C GLU A 61 -5.55 -10.62 -4.80
N LEU A 62 -6.67 -9.99 -4.45
CA LEU A 62 -7.75 -10.67 -3.76
C LEU A 62 -8.63 -11.35 -4.79
N ILE A 63 -8.63 -12.67 -4.76
CA ILE A 63 -9.42 -13.47 -5.69
C ILE A 63 -10.71 -13.86 -4.98
N LYS A 64 -11.81 -13.45 -5.58
CA LYS A 64 -13.14 -13.78 -5.04
C LYS A 64 -13.55 -15.14 -5.57
N ARG A 65 -13.91 -16.03 -4.68
CA ARG A 65 -14.41 -17.34 -5.02
C ARG A 65 -15.88 -17.49 -4.73
#